data_8e52597217631cdbe3df6e0d372d1c50
#
_entry.id   8e52597217631cdbe3df6e0d372d1c50
#
_cell.length_a   1.000
_cell.length_b   1.000
_cell.length_c   1.000
_cell.angle_alpha   90.00
_cell.angle_beta   90.00
_cell.angle_gamma   90.00
#
_symmetry.space_group_name_H-M   'P 1'
#
loop_
_entity.id
_entity.type
_entity.pdbx_description
1 polymer ?
#
loop_
_entity_poly.entity_id
_entity_poly.type
_entity_poly.pdbx_seq_one_letter_code
_entity_poly.pdbx_strand_id
1 'polypeptide(L)'
;MEKKKETLLAPCTGKTVPLSAVPDEVFSGGLLGEGIGIEPADGKFFAPVDGIITSVTDAKHALTLMSANGTDLLLHIGVDTVRLAGEGFKLHVSLGERLQAGQPIADVDIDLIRSRGFSAICSLVVTEPKKIESTEYHPGECTGGKDAVMSYVVLGEGAL
;
A
#
# COMPACT_ATOMS: atom_id res chain seq x y z
N MET A 1 22.04 -8.13 -16.53
CA MET A 1 20.76 -7.68 -15.99
C MET A 1 20.98 -6.87 -14.74
N GLU A 2 20.65 -5.63 -14.78
CA GLU A 2 20.72 -4.81 -13.61
C GLU A 2 19.59 -5.14 -12.65
N LYS A 3 19.95 -5.34 -11.39
CA LYS A 3 19.00 -5.47 -10.30
C LYS A 3 18.94 -4.10 -9.61
N LYS A 4 17.74 -3.62 -9.35
CA LYS A 4 17.53 -2.31 -8.72
C LYS A 4 16.88 -2.49 -7.37
N LYS A 5 17.40 -1.77 -6.38
CA LYS A 5 16.76 -1.70 -5.08
C LYS A 5 15.61 -0.71 -5.15
N GLU A 6 14.44 -1.12 -4.69
CA GLU A 6 13.27 -0.26 -4.60
C GLU A 6 12.87 -0.13 -3.15
N THR A 7 12.57 1.08 -2.73
CA THR A 7 12.17 1.38 -1.35
C THR A 7 10.77 1.96 -1.37
N LEU A 8 9.90 1.39 -0.52
CA LEU A 8 8.54 1.87 -0.37
C LEU A 8 8.43 2.75 0.86
N LEU A 9 7.88 3.95 0.68
CA LEU A 9 7.59 4.86 1.77
C LEU A 9 6.28 4.47 2.44
N ALA A 10 6.12 4.83 3.70
CA ALA A 10 4.89 4.60 4.42
C ALA A 10 3.73 5.28 3.68
N PRO A 11 2.64 4.55 3.37
CA PRO A 11 1.48 5.16 2.73
C PRO A 11 0.68 6.03 3.69
N CYS A 12 0.89 5.90 4.98
CA CYS A 12 0.25 6.76 5.99
C CYS A 12 1.12 6.80 7.24
N THR A 13 0.85 7.77 8.10
CA THR A 13 1.49 7.85 9.41
C THR A 13 0.83 6.85 10.33
N GLY A 14 1.62 6.09 11.06
CA GLY A 14 1.10 5.10 12.00
C GLY A 14 2.15 4.13 12.46
N LYS A 15 1.72 2.92 12.80
CA LYS A 15 2.59 1.87 13.28
C LYS A 15 2.52 0.68 12.32
N THR A 16 3.69 0.23 11.88
CA THR A 16 3.75 -0.95 11.02
C THR A 16 3.44 -2.21 11.80
N VAL A 17 2.78 -3.14 11.12
CA VAL A 17 2.53 -4.49 11.64
C VAL A 17 2.85 -5.47 10.53
N PRO A 18 3.25 -6.70 10.87
CA PRO A 18 3.46 -7.70 9.82
C PRO A 18 2.13 -7.97 9.10
N LEU A 19 2.20 -8.34 7.84
CA LEU A 19 1.00 -8.64 7.06
C LEU A 19 0.16 -9.74 7.72
N SER A 20 0.81 -10.68 8.40
CA SER A 20 0.13 -11.76 9.15
C SER A 20 -0.76 -11.24 10.28
N ALA A 21 -0.56 -10.00 10.73
CA ALA A 21 -1.38 -9.40 11.80
C ALA A 21 -2.60 -8.66 11.27
N VAL A 22 -2.75 -8.53 9.95
CA VAL A 22 -3.92 -7.89 9.36
C VAL A 22 -5.12 -8.83 9.55
N PRO A 23 -6.24 -8.35 10.12
CA PRO A 23 -7.40 -9.22 10.42
C PRO A 23 -8.24 -9.54 9.17
N ASP A 24 -7.59 -10.11 8.16
CA ASP A 24 -8.20 -10.56 6.90
C ASP A 24 -7.34 -11.71 6.39
N GLU A 25 -7.93 -12.89 6.25
CA GLU A 25 -7.20 -14.10 5.86
C GLU A 25 -6.50 -13.97 4.51
N VAL A 26 -7.07 -13.20 3.58
CA VAL A 26 -6.48 -13.00 2.27
C VAL A 26 -5.12 -12.31 2.39
N PHE A 27 -5.02 -11.33 3.29
CA PHE A 27 -3.76 -10.63 3.54
C PHE A 27 -2.86 -11.39 4.50
N SER A 28 -3.41 -11.84 5.62
CA SER A 28 -2.61 -12.48 6.67
C SER A 28 -2.01 -13.81 6.23
N GLY A 29 -2.68 -14.51 5.32
CA GLY A 29 -2.18 -15.76 4.77
C GLY A 29 -1.12 -15.59 3.68
N GLY A 30 -0.80 -14.35 3.27
CA GLY A 30 0.17 -14.11 2.22
C GLY A 30 -0.31 -14.45 0.81
N LEU A 31 -1.61 -14.68 0.63
CA LEU A 31 -2.17 -15.11 -0.64
C LEU A 31 -2.06 -14.05 -1.74
N LEU A 32 -2.08 -12.77 -1.37
CA LEU A 32 -1.99 -11.67 -2.34
C LEU A 32 -0.56 -11.29 -2.69
N GLY A 33 0.42 -11.74 -1.91
CA GLY A 33 1.81 -11.41 -2.14
C GLY A 33 2.57 -11.13 -0.85
N GLU A 34 3.63 -10.34 -0.95
CA GLU A 34 4.50 -9.98 0.16
C GLU A 34 4.31 -8.51 0.51
N GLY A 35 4.16 -8.18 1.78
CA GLY A 35 3.88 -6.82 2.16
C GLY A 35 3.85 -6.56 3.64
N ILE A 36 3.29 -5.41 4.00
CA ILE A 36 3.25 -4.92 5.37
C ILE A 36 1.92 -4.24 5.64
N GLY A 37 1.46 -4.33 6.89
CA GLY A 37 0.29 -3.59 7.35
C GLY A 37 0.72 -2.34 8.10
N ILE A 38 -0.17 -1.36 8.18
CA ILE A 38 0.05 -0.16 8.96
C ILE A 38 -1.25 0.20 9.65
N GLU A 39 -1.20 0.33 10.99
CA GLU A 39 -2.32 0.87 11.75
C GLU A 39 -2.24 2.38 11.69
N PRO A 40 -3.15 3.05 10.99
CA PRO A 40 -3.02 4.49 10.74
C PRO A 40 -3.32 5.32 11.97
N ALA A 41 -2.54 6.38 12.16
CA ALA A 41 -2.76 7.38 13.21
C ALA A 41 -3.60 8.54 12.70
N ASP A 42 -3.64 8.75 11.39
CA ASP A 42 -4.47 9.77 10.76
C ASP A 42 -4.93 9.27 9.38
N GLY A 43 -5.74 10.07 8.71
CA GLY A 43 -6.35 9.70 7.44
C GLY A 43 -5.64 10.20 6.19
N LYS A 44 -4.43 10.67 6.30
CA LYS A 44 -3.70 11.16 5.12
C LYS A 44 -2.87 10.04 4.50
N PHE A 45 -3.11 9.78 3.21
CA PHE A 45 -2.41 8.72 2.47
C PHE A 45 -1.55 9.30 1.37
N PHE A 46 -0.40 8.66 1.15
CA PHE A 46 0.66 9.12 0.24
C PHE A 46 1.12 7.99 -0.68
N ALA A 47 1.61 8.36 -1.85
CA ALA A 47 2.18 7.40 -2.79
C ALA A 47 3.44 6.78 -2.17
N PRO A 48 3.54 5.44 -2.14
CA PRO A 48 4.70 4.77 -1.56
C PRO A 48 5.93 4.79 -2.45
N VAL A 49 5.77 5.09 -3.73
CA VAL A 49 6.84 4.98 -4.71
C VAL A 49 6.45 5.79 -5.95
N ASP A 50 7.45 6.14 -6.78
CA ASP A 50 7.18 6.69 -8.11
C ASP A 50 6.53 5.61 -8.96
N GLY A 51 5.47 5.96 -9.65
CA GLY A 51 4.77 4.98 -10.48
C GLY A 51 3.55 5.56 -11.18
N ILE A 52 2.66 4.66 -11.58
CA ILE A 52 1.43 5.02 -12.29
C ILE A 52 0.26 4.22 -11.70
N ILE A 53 -0.89 4.86 -11.55
CA ILE A 53 -2.09 4.19 -11.05
C ILE A 53 -2.63 3.26 -12.15
N THR A 54 -2.73 1.97 -11.83
CA THR A 54 -3.20 0.95 -12.78
C THR A 54 -4.64 0.51 -12.54
N SER A 55 -5.16 0.71 -11.32
CA SER A 55 -6.59 0.51 -11.06
C SER A 55 -7.02 1.26 -9.82
N VAL A 56 -8.32 1.57 -9.75
CA VAL A 56 -8.96 2.16 -8.58
C VAL A 56 -10.31 1.46 -8.43
N THR A 57 -10.62 0.97 -7.22
CA THR A 57 -11.93 0.34 -6.98
C THR A 57 -13.03 1.38 -6.95
N ASP A 58 -14.24 0.98 -7.33
CA ASP A 58 -15.40 1.88 -7.30
C ASP A 58 -15.66 2.41 -5.89
N ALA A 59 -15.42 1.58 -4.88
CA ALA A 59 -15.60 1.97 -3.48
C ALA A 59 -14.42 2.79 -2.93
N LYS A 60 -13.39 3.05 -3.74
CA LYS A 60 -12.25 3.92 -3.43
C LYS A 60 -11.34 3.45 -2.28
N HIS A 61 -11.56 2.26 -1.76
CA HIS A 61 -10.80 1.72 -0.62
C HIS A 61 -9.50 1.04 -1.03
N ALA A 62 -9.32 0.74 -2.31
CA ALA A 62 -8.13 0.06 -2.80
C ALA A 62 -7.72 0.60 -4.16
N LEU A 63 -6.42 0.64 -4.37
CA LEU A 63 -5.87 0.98 -5.67
C LEU A 63 -4.64 0.13 -5.93
N THR A 64 -4.34 -0.07 -7.21
CA THR A 64 -3.08 -0.69 -7.61
C THR A 64 -2.26 0.31 -8.39
N LEU A 65 -0.96 0.15 -8.29
CA LEU A 65 -0.03 0.98 -9.05
C LEU A 65 1.15 0.12 -9.51
N MET A 66 1.76 0.54 -10.60
CA MET A 66 3.00 -0.06 -11.07
C MET A 66 4.12 0.92 -10.81
N SER A 67 5.15 0.47 -10.11
CA SER A 67 6.31 1.32 -9.81
C SER A 67 7.10 1.62 -11.09
N ALA A 68 7.94 2.65 -11.03
CA ALA A 68 8.84 2.99 -12.15
C ALA A 68 9.76 1.82 -12.52
N ASN A 69 10.04 0.91 -11.59
CA ASN A 69 10.86 -0.28 -11.84
C ASN A 69 10.06 -1.51 -12.27
N GLY A 70 8.74 -1.36 -12.45
CA GLY A 70 7.90 -2.44 -12.97
C GLY A 70 7.29 -3.36 -11.92
N THR A 71 7.29 -2.96 -10.65
CA THR A 71 6.71 -3.74 -9.57
C THR A 71 5.24 -3.39 -9.38
N ASP A 72 4.37 -4.39 -9.31
CA ASP A 72 2.94 -4.17 -9.09
C ASP A 72 2.63 -4.14 -7.59
N LEU A 73 1.98 -3.07 -7.17
CA LEU A 73 1.65 -2.84 -5.76
C LEU A 73 0.14 -2.69 -5.58
N LEU A 74 -0.35 -3.24 -4.47
CA LEU A 74 -1.73 -3.03 -4.02
C LEU A 74 -1.69 -2.24 -2.71
N LEU A 75 -2.44 -1.16 -2.66
CA LEU A 75 -2.69 -0.42 -1.43
C LEU A 75 -4.16 -0.62 -1.09
N HIS A 76 -4.43 -1.29 0.02
CA HIS A 76 -5.78 -1.58 0.49
C HIS A 76 -6.00 -0.90 1.82
N ILE A 77 -6.97 0.00 1.89
CA ILE A 77 -7.21 0.82 3.07
C ILE A 77 -8.35 0.23 3.88
N GLY A 78 -8.01 -0.28 5.06
CA GLY A 78 -8.94 -0.92 5.96
C GLY A 78 -9.26 -2.36 5.58
N VAL A 79 -10.07 -3.01 6.41
CA VAL A 79 -10.54 -4.39 6.20
C VAL A 79 -12.05 -4.34 6.00
N ASP A 80 -12.53 -4.97 4.93
CA ASP A 80 -13.95 -5.00 4.54
C ASP A 80 -14.53 -3.61 4.23
N THR A 81 -13.69 -2.61 4.03
CA THR A 81 -14.10 -1.23 3.80
C THR A 81 -14.79 -1.01 2.45
N VAL A 82 -14.75 -2.00 1.55
CA VAL A 82 -15.58 -2.00 0.35
C VAL A 82 -17.07 -1.79 0.70
N ARG A 83 -17.47 -2.23 1.88
CA ARG A 83 -18.85 -2.14 2.36
C ARG A 83 -19.30 -0.71 2.68
N LEU A 84 -18.34 0.22 2.79
CA LEU A 84 -18.64 1.64 2.96
C LEU A 84 -19.04 2.32 1.65
N ALA A 85 -18.86 1.65 0.52
CA ALA A 85 -19.25 2.15 -0.80
C ALA A 85 -18.69 3.54 -1.12
N GLY A 86 -17.48 3.82 -0.66
CA GLY A 86 -16.80 5.10 -0.89
C GLY A 86 -17.02 6.14 0.17
N GLU A 87 -17.91 5.90 1.11
CA GLU A 87 -18.15 6.86 2.20
C GLU A 87 -16.88 7.01 3.05
N GLY A 88 -16.44 8.23 3.26
CA GLY A 88 -15.23 8.54 4.03
C GLY A 88 -13.93 8.48 3.22
N PHE A 89 -14.00 8.19 1.93
CA PHE A 89 -12.82 8.14 1.07
C PHE A 89 -12.84 9.27 0.04
N LYS A 90 -11.79 10.07 0.03
CA LYS A 90 -11.61 11.12 -0.97
C LYS A 90 -10.27 10.91 -1.66
N LEU A 91 -10.32 10.45 -2.91
CA LEU A 91 -9.12 10.25 -3.71
C LEU A 91 -8.72 11.55 -4.40
N HIS A 92 -7.41 11.81 -4.45
CA HIS A 92 -6.82 12.94 -5.15
C HIS A 92 -6.17 12.51 -6.46
N VAL A 93 -6.28 11.23 -6.80
CA VAL A 93 -5.62 10.66 -7.97
C VAL A 93 -6.62 9.82 -8.76
N SER A 94 -6.30 9.59 -10.03
CA SER A 94 -7.16 8.87 -10.97
C SER A 94 -6.38 7.78 -11.70
N LEU A 95 -7.11 6.83 -12.27
CA LEU A 95 -6.55 5.79 -13.12
C LEU A 95 -5.66 6.43 -14.21
N GLY A 96 -4.46 5.89 -14.36
CA GLY A 96 -3.50 6.36 -15.36
C GLY A 96 -2.63 7.53 -14.92
N GLU A 97 -2.89 8.09 -13.75
CA GLU A 97 -2.11 9.22 -13.26
C GLU A 97 -0.72 8.78 -12.80
N ARG A 98 0.30 9.59 -13.13
CA ARG A 98 1.66 9.37 -12.65
C ARG A 98 1.81 9.92 -11.26
N LEU A 99 2.51 9.16 -10.41
CA LEU A 99 2.74 9.51 -9.02
C LEU A 99 4.22 9.72 -8.74
N GLN A 100 4.50 10.63 -7.82
CA GLN A 100 5.82 10.74 -7.21
C GLN A 100 5.72 10.22 -5.78
N ALA A 101 6.76 9.52 -5.33
CA ALA A 101 6.83 9.03 -3.96
C ALA A 101 6.60 10.18 -2.97
N GLY A 102 5.73 9.97 -1.99
CA GLY A 102 5.38 10.98 -0.99
C GLY A 102 4.28 11.95 -1.41
N GLN A 103 3.77 11.85 -2.63
CA GLN A 103 2.66 12.68 -3.09
C GLN A 103 1.37 12.30 -2.35
N PRO A 104 0.57 13.29 -1.89
CA PRO A 104 -0.74 12.97 -1.31
C PRO A 104 -1.65 12.31 -2.34
N ILE A 105 -2.30 11.21 -1.96
CA ILE A 105 -3.18 10.45 -2.86
C ILE A 105 -4.60 10.33 -2.35
N ALA A 106 -4.83 10.42 -1.03
CA ALA A 106 -6.17 10.28 -0.49
C ALA A 106 -6.29 10.88 0.89
N ASP A 107 -7.49 11.33 1.21
CA ASP A 107 -7.92 11.64 2.57
C ASP A 107 -8.99 10.64 2.95
N VAL A 108 -8.83 9.99 4.08
CA VAL A 108 -9.71 8.92 4.55
C VAL A 108 -10.19 9.24 5.96
N ASP A 109 -11.48 9.11 6.19
CA ASP A 109 -12.06 9.31 7.50
C ASP A 109 -11.87 8.03 8.33
N ILE A 110 -10.74 7.95 9.03
CA ILE A 110 -10.38 6.78 9.83
C ILE A 110 -11.39 6.56 10.97
N ASP A 111 -11.86 7.64 11.59
CA ASP A 111 -12.84 7.56 12.67
C ASP A 111 -14.15 6.96 12.17
N LEU A 112 -14.58 7.33 10.97
CA LEU A 112 -15.77 6.74 10.36
C LEU A 112 -15.61 5.22 10.19
N ILE A 113 -14.47 4.79 9.66
CA ILE A 113 -14.18 3.37 9.47
C ILE A 113 -14.33 2.63 10.79
N ARG A 114 -13.69 3.13 11.84
CA ARG A 114 -13.71 2.50 13.16
C ARG A 114 -15.10 2.54 13.78
N SER A 115 -15.83 3.65 13.59
CA SER A 115 -17.18 3.80 14.14
C SER A 115 -18.17 2.80 13.53
N ARG A 116 -17.91 2.35 12.30
CA ARG A 116 -18.73 1.35 11.63
C ARG A 116 -18.30 -0.07 11.95
N GLY A 117 -17.31 -0.25 12.85
CA GLY A 117 -16.85 -1.56 13.29
C GLY A 117 -15.79 -2.19 12.39
N PHE A 118 -15.22 -1.46 11.45
CA PHE A 118 -14.16 -1.97 10.58
C PHE A 118 -12.77 -1.64 11.11
N SER A 119 -11.82 -2.51 10.82
CA SER A 119 -10.40 -2.20 11.06
C SER A 119 -9.93 -1.20 10.01
N ALA A 120 -9.17 -0.21 10.45
CA ALA A 120 -8.58 0.79 9.54
C ALA A 120 -7.19 0.38 9.05
N ILE A 121 -6.67 -0.78 9.45
CA ILE A 121 -5.35 -1.23 9.04
C ILE A 121 -5.23 -1.21 7.52
N CYS A 122 -4.21 -0.52 7.04
CA CYS A 122 -3.88 -0.42 5.63
C CYS A 122 -2.88 -1.52 5.28
N SER A 123 -3.05 -2.16 4.12
CA SER A 123 -2.11 -3.18 3.63
C SER A 123 -1.43 -2.67 2.37
N LEU A 124 -0.10 -2.76 2.33
CA LEU A 124 0.71 -2.44 1.17
C LEU A 124 1.40 -3.72 0.73
N VAL A 125 1.09 -4.21 -0.46
CA VAL A 125 1.46 -5.55 -0.91
C VAL A 125 2.10 -5.51 -2.29
N VAL A 126 3.22 -6.22 -2.44
CA VAL A 126 3.80 -6.54 -3.74
C VAL A 126 3.07 -7.78 -4.25
N THR A 127 2.26 -7.63 -5.28
CA THR A 127 1.35 -8.70 -5.72
C THR A 127 2.03 -9.77 -6.58
N GLU A 128 3.23 -9.50 -7.08
CA GLU A 128 4.02 -10.48 -7.83
C GLU A 128 5.36 -10.71 -7.12
N PRO A 129 5.36 -11.46 -6.01
CA PRO A 129 6.58 -11.64 -5.20
C PRO A 129 7.71 -12.35 -5.94
N LYS A 130 7.41 -13.04 -7.05
CA LYS A 130 8.46 -13.66 -7.87
C LYS A 130 9.35 -12.66 -8.59
N LYS A 131 8.90 -11.40 -8.70
CA LYS A 131 9.68 -10.35 -9.36
C LYS A 131 10.64 -9.64 -8.43
N ILE A 132 10.64 -9.99 -7.15
CA ILE A 132 11.50 -9.34 -6.15
C ILE A 132 12.27 -10.37 -5.33
N GLU A 133 13.35 -9.91 -4.71
CA GLU A 133 14.14 -10.70 -3.77
C GLU A 133 14.70 -9.80 -2.67
N SER A 134 15.27 -10.41 -1.65
CA SER A 134 15.97 -9.69 -0.56
C SER A 134 15.10 -8.64 0.10
N THR A 135 13.85 -9.02 0.41
CA THR A 135 12.90 -8.11 1.03
C THR A 135 13.29 -7.81 2.47
N GLU A 136 13.28 -6.53 2.80
CA GLU A 136 13.53 -6.05 4.16
C GLU A 136 12.33 -5.21 4.61
N TYR A 137 11.91 -5.40 5.86
CA TYR A 137 10.85 -4.63 6.48
C TYR A 137 11.44 -3.71 7.56
N HIS A 138 10.87 -2.52 7.71
CA HIS A 138 11.30 -1.54 8.69
C HIS A 138 10.17 -1.36 9.72
N PRO A 139 10.16 -2.19 10.79
CA PRO A 139 9.06 -2.16 11.75
C PRO A 139 9.11 -0.95 12.66
N GLY A 140 7.96 -0.58 13.21
CA GLY A 140 7.84 0.48 14.18
C GLY A 140 6.95 1.62 13.71
N GLU A 141 7.07 2.74 14.38
CA GLU A 141 6.33 3.94 13.99
C GLU A 141 6.91 4.54 12.71
N CYS A 142 6.03 5.06 11.87
CA CYS A 142 6.43 5.64 10.60
C CYS A 142 5.62 6.90 10.29
N THR A 143 6.25 7.82 9.55
CA THR A 143 5.61 9.03 9.06
C THR A 143 5.26 8.83 7.59
N GLY A 144 3.98 8.99 7.26
CA GLY A 144 3.49 8.82 5.90
C GLY A 144 4.19 9.72 4.90
N GLY A 145 4.52 9.14 3.75
CA GLY A 145 5.19 9.86 2.68
C GLY A 145 6.64 10.20 2.91
N LYS A 146 7.23 9.78 4.04
CA LYS A 146 8.61 10.13 4.41
C LYS A 146 9.45 8.93 4.79
N ASP A 147 8.97 8.08 5.68
CA ASP A 147 9.75 6.97 6.20
C ASP A 147 9.63 5.72 5.33
N ALA A 148 10.75 5.05 5.13
CA ALA A 148 10.75 3.76 4.45
C ALA A 148 10.13 2.69 5.36
N VAL A 149 9.27 1.85 4.81
CA VAL A 149 8.66 0.73 5.57
C VAL A 149 9.05 -0.61 5.00
N MET A 150 9.48 -0.66 3.75
CA MET A 150 9.81 -1.90 3.07
C MET A 150 10.77 -1.60 1.93
N SER A 151 11.71 -2.51 1.70
CA SER A 151 12.57 -2.42 0.53
C SER A 151 12.87 -3.81 0.00
N TYR A 152 13.26 -3.90 -1.24
CA TYR A 152 13.57 -5.16 -1.91
C TYR A 152 14.40 -4.88 -3.16
N VAL A 153 14.92 -5.95 -3.74
CA VAL A 153 15.62 -5.87 -5.02
C VAL A 153 14.66 -6.34 -6.11
N VAL A 154 14.49 -5.52 -7.14
CA VAL A 154 13.65 -5.85 -8.29
C VAL A 154 14.49 -6.66 -9.26
N LEU A 155 13.99 -7.83 -9.68
CA LEU A 155 14.64 -8.66 -10.66
C LEU A 155 14.52 -8.02 -12.03
N GLY A 156 15.61 -8.05 -12.80
CA GLY A 156 15.64 -7.37 -14.09
C GLY A 156 14.72 -8.00 -15.13
N GLU A 157 14.49 -7.26 -16.21
CA GLU A 157 13.68 -7.68 -17.36
C GLU A 157 14.09 -9.04 -17.90
N GLY A 158 15.38 -9.32 -17.87
CA GLY A 158 15.89 -10.59 -18.35
C GLY A 158 15.51 -11.78 -17.49
N ALA A 159 14.87 -11.55 -16.36
CA ALA A 159 14.30 -12.62 -15.54
C ALA A 159 13.11 -13.30 -16.23
N LEU A 160 12.63 -12.70 -17.27
CA LEU A 160 11.52 -13.26 -18.05
C LEU A 160 11.95 -14.51 -18.83
#